data_f71106e3adc39dfdecca60e30b43f407
#
_entry.id   f71106e3adc39dfdecca60e30b43f407
#
_cell.length_a   1.000
_cell.length_b   1.000
_cell.length_c   1.000
_cell.angle_alpha   90.00
_cell.angle_beta   90.00
_cell.angle_gamma   90.00
#
_symmetry.space_group_name_H-M   'P 1'
#
loop_
_entity.id
_entity.type
_entity.pdbx_description
1 polymer ?
#
loop_
_entity_poly.entity_id
_entity_poly.type
_entity_poly.pdbx_seq_one_letter_code
_entity_poly.pdbx_strand_id
1 'polypeptide(L)'
;MSLVGKSAVVTGGASGIGLATSQRFARDGASVAIWDVDDAGAKRAADELVAAGFRAIACRVDVSSRPSVNAGLERVHAELGLVSILVNNAGITSFTPFLEVTEESWDRIMSVNLKSMLNCTQAVLPDMLAAGWGRVINISSSSAQSGSARMTAYAASKGGVIAFTKSLAAEFAAAGITANNIPPGFIDTPMLRASDRPGAVNIASTAASSPMKRAGSPDDIAAAAAFLASEEAGYITGLTLSVNGGRYVC
;
A
#
# COMPACT_ATOMS: atom_id res chain seq x y z
N MET A 1 0.42 4.67 -19.27
CA MET A 1 -0.75 4.20 -18.51
C MET A 1 -1.58 5.42 -18.16
N SER A 2 -2.88 5.40 -18.38
CA SER A 2 -3.75 6.55 -18.09
C SER A 2 -4.70 6.21 -16.95
N LEU A 3 -4.79 7.08 -15.94
CA LEU A 3 -5.74 7.02 -14.84
C LEU A 3 -6.70 8.23 -14.87
N VAL A 4 -6.83 8.87 -16.02
CA VAL A 4 -7.71 10.03 -16.22
C VAL A 4 -9.16 9.67 -15.84
N GLY A 5 -9.80 10.54 -15.06
CA GLY A 5 -11.17 10.35 -14.58
C GLY A 5 -11.32 9.36 -13.42
N LYS A 6 -10.23 8.78 -12.92
CA LYS A 6 -10.24 7.89 -11.75
C LYS A 6 -9.96 8.67 -10.46
N SER A 7 -10.58 8.25 -9.36
CA SER A 7 -10.31 8.75 -8.02
C SER A 7 -9.63 7.65 -7.22
N ALA A 8 -8.47 7.95 -6.65
CA ALA A 8 -7.63 7.00 -5.94
C ALA A 8 -7.45 7.39 -4.47
N VAL A 9 -7.59 6.41 -3.58
CA VAL A 9 -7.20 6.52 -2.17
C VAL A 9 -5.89 5.76 -1.98
N VAL A 10 -4.88 6.44 -1.40
CA VAL A 10 -3.60 5.84 -1.05
C VAL A 10 -3.40 5.95 0.46
N THR A 11 -3.39 4.82 1.17
CA THR A 11 -3.16 4.78 2.61
C THR A 11 -1.67 4.78 2.94
N GLY A 12 -1.24 5.47 4.01
CA GLY A 12 0.17 5.69 4.31
C GLY A 12 0.83 6.54 3.22
N GLY A 13 0.08 7.50 2.67
CA GLY A 13 0.46 8.27 1.49
C GLY A 13 1.39 9.46 1.75
N ALA A 14 1.71 9.77 3.01
CA ALA A 14 2.56 10.90 3.37
C ALA A 14 4.06 10.65 3.15
N SER A 15 4.49 9.42 2.94
CA SER A 15 5.92 9.09 2.82
C SER A 15 6.18 7.80 2.01
N GLY A 16 7.44 7.57 1.64
CA GLY A 16 7.92 6.32 1.07
C GLY A 16 7.13 5.85 -0.15
N ILE A 17 6.74 4.57 -0.15
CA ILE A 17 6.02 3.93 -1.25
C ILE A 17 4.67 4.61 -1.50
N GLY A 18 3.93 4.94 -0.43
CA GLY A 18 2.62 5.59 -0.55
C GLY A 18 2.71 6.96 -1.22
N LEU A 19 3.68 7.78 -0.84
CA LEU A 19 3.93 9.09 -1.44
C LEU A 19 4.29 8.97 -2.93
N ALA A 20 5.24 8.08 -3.27
CA ALA A 20 5.62 7.86 -4.66
C ALA A 20 4.44 7.35 -5.51
N THR A 21 3.59 6.48 -4.94
CA THR A 21 2.38 5.99 -5.59
C THR A 21 1.37 7.12 -5.81
N SER A 22 1.15 7.98 -4.81
CA SER A 22 0.28 9.14 -4.92
C SER A 22 0.75 10.10 -6.02
N GLN A 23 2.04 10.39 -6.04
CA GLN A 23 2.66 11.25 -7.07
C GLN A 23 2.55 10.62 -8.47
N ARG A 24 2.77 9.32 -8.57
CA ARG A 24 2.67 8.61 -9.84
C ARG A 24 1.23 8.61 -10.37
N PHE A 25 0.26 8.31 -9.53
CA PHE A 25 -1.15 8.29 -9.91
C PHE A 25 -1.64 9.67 -10.35
N ALA A 26 -1.24 10.74 -9.65
CA ALA A 26 -1.53 12.11 -10.04
C ALA A 26 -0.96 12.46 -11.42
N ARG A 27 0.31 12.10 -11.70
CA ARG A 27 0.93 12.28 -13.03
C ARG A 27 0.23 11.48 -14.13
N ASP A 28 -0.31 10.30 -13.80
CA ASP A 28 -1.05 9.44 -14.73
C ASP A 28 -2.52 9.93 -14.89
N GLY A 29 -2.94 11.02 -14.20
CA GLY A 29 -4.22 11.72 -14.39
C GLY A 29 -5.31 11.40 -13.37
N ALA A 30 -5.01 10.65 -12.31
CA ALA A 30 -5.97 10.39 -11.23
C ALA A 30 -6.12 11.61 -10.29
N SER A 31 -7.32 11.77 -9.73
CA SER A 31 -7.51 12.55 -8.51
C SER A 31 -7.10 11.70 -7.30
N VAL A 32 -6.27 12.24 -6.40
CA VAL A 32 -5.64 11.44 -5.34
C VAL A 32 -6.02 11.92 -3.94
N ALA A 33 -6.55 11.03 -3.11
CA ALA A 33 -6.71 11.21 -1.68
C ALA A 33 -5.55 10.55 -0.94
N ILE A 34 -4.75 11.36 -0.25
CA ILE A 34 -3.61 10.93 0.57
C ILE A 34 -4.12 10.71 1.99
N TRP A 35 -4.24 9.45 2.40
CA TRP A 35 -4.64 9.08 3.76
C TRP A 35 -3.42 8.73 4.61
N ASP A 36 -3.24 9.42 5.73
CA ASP A 36 -2.15 9.13 6.66
C ASP A 36 -2.52 9.55 8.09
N VAL A 37 -1.88 8.97 9.09
CA VAL A 37 -1.96 9.43 10.48
C VAL A 37 -1.12 10.68 10.70
N ASP A 38 -0.05 10.88 9.90
CA ASP A 38 0.74 12.12 9.83
C ASP A 38 0.00 13.16 8.99
N ASP A 39 -0.87 13.91 9.64
CA ASP A 39 -1.67 14.96 8.99
C ASP A 39 -0.80 16.02 8.29
N ALA A 40 0.28 16.46 8.95
CA ALA A 40 1.18 17.44 8.40
C ALA A 40 1.93 16.93 7.16
N GLY A 41 2.37 15.66 7.19
CA GLY A 41 3.01 15.03 6.05
C GLY A 41 2.06 14.84 4.88
N ALA A 42 0.85 14.35 5.14
CA ALA A 42 -0.18 14.19 4.11
C ALA A 42 -0.56 15.52 3.46
N LYS A 43 -0.71 16.57 4.28
CA LYS A 43 -1.00 17.92 3.78
C LYS A 43 0.11 18.45 2.89
N ARG A 44 1.37 18.37 3.31
CA ARG A 44 2.51 18.79 2.46
C ARG A 44 2.50 18.07 1.12
N ALA A 45 2.31 16.74 1.14
CA ALA A 45 2.28 15.94 -0.08
C ALA A 45 1.12 16.33 -1.02
N ALA A 46 -0.05 16.61 -0.49
CA ALA A 46 -1.19 17.07 -1.28
C ALA A 46 -0.97 18.47 -1.83
N ASP A 47 -0.46 19.40 -1.00
CA ASP A 47 -0.18 20.80 -1.41
C ASP A 47 0.87 20.83 -2.55
N GLU A 48 1.90 19.99 -2.49
CA GLU A 48 2.91 19.84 -3.57
C GLU A 48 2.27 19.36 -4.88
N LEU A 49 1.36 18.36 -4.82
CA LEU A 49 0.65 17.89 -5.99
C LEU A 49 -0.28 18.96 -6.58
N VAL A 50 -1.00 19.69 -5.74
CA VAL A 50 -1.87 20.78 -6.18
C VAL A 50 -1.06 21.91 -6.80
N ALA A 51 0.07 22.28 -6.21
CA ALA A 51 0.99 23.29 -6.77
C ALA A 51 1.56 22.87 -8.14
N ALA A 52 1.70 21.56 -8.38
CA ALA A 52 2.10 21.00 -9.67
C ALA A 52 0.94 20.87 -10.68
N GLY A 53 -0.28 21.33 -10.33
CA GLY A 53 -1.46 21.33 -11.20
C GLY A 53 -2.29 20.05 -11.16
N PHE A 54 -2.02 19.14 -10.22
CA PHE A 54 -2.79 17.91 -10.05
C PHE A 54 -3.93 18.09 -9.04
N ARG A 55 -4.91 17.20 -9.09
CA ARG A 55 -6.03 17.17 -8.14
C ARG A 55 -5.72 16.21 -7.00
N ALA A 56 -5.45 16.75 -5.81
CA ALA A 56 -5.13 15.96 -4.63
C ALA A 56 -5.72 16.57 -3.35
N ILE A 57 -6.06 15.70 -2.39
CA ILE A 57 -6.47 16.09 -1.03
C ILE A 57 -5.70 15.27 0.00
N ALA A 58 -5.57 15.82 1.21
CA ALA A 58 -5.03 15.12 2.36
C ALA A 58 -6.14 14.85 3.36
N CYS A 59 -6.20 13.62 3.91
CA CYS A 59 -7.08 13.29 5.01
C CYS A 59 -6.27 12.63 6.13
N ARG A 60 -6.41 13.14 7.35
CA ARG A 60 -5.89 12.43 8.52
C ARG A 60 -6.75 11.21 8.78
N VAL A 61 -6.21 10.01 8.53
CA VAL A 61 -6.92 8.75 8.70
C VAL A 61 -6.06 7.74 9.44
N ASP A 62 -6.57 7.23 10.56
CA ASP A 62 -6.07 6.00 11.18
C ASP A 62 -6.80 4.81 10.56
N VAL A 63 -6.12 4.06 9.70
CA VAL A 63 -6.68 2.90 9.00
C VAL A 63 -7.10 1.75 9.92
N SER A 64 -6.57 1.69 11.16
CA SER A 64 -6.97 0.70 12.16
C SER A 64 -8.35 1.00 12.78
N SER A 65 -8.84 2.25 12.62
CA SER A 65 -10.10 2.76 13.15
C SER A 65 -11.15 2.88 12.05
N ARG A 66 -12.20 2.05 12.11
CA ARG A 66 -13.33 2.13 11.17
C ARG A 66 -13.99 3.52 11.12
N PRO A 67 -14.29 4.18 12.27
CA PRO A 67 -14.84 5.53 12.23
C PRO A 67 -13.93 6.54 11.52
N SER A 68 -12.61 6.45 11.71
CA SER A 68 -11.64 7.31 11.03
C SER A 68 -11.63 7.08 9.52
N VAL A 69 -11.70 5.82 9.07
CA VAL A 69 -11.80 5.45 7.65
C VAL A 69 -13.07 6.00 7.03
N ASN A 70 -14.22 5.86 7.70
CA ASN A 70 -15.50 6.37 7.20
C ASN A 70 -15.48 7.90 7.05
N ALA A 71 -14.99 8.64 8.05
CA ALA A 71 -14.85 10.10 7.97
C ALA A 71 -13.90 10.52 6.83
N GLY A 72 -12.80 9.79 6.61
CA GLY A 72 -11.91 10.01 5.48
C GLY A 72 -12.62 9.80 4.13
N LEU A 73 -13.43 8.75 4.01
CA LEU A 73 -14.18 8.47 2.79
C LEU A 73 -15.25 9.54 2.49
N GLU A 74 -16.00 9.99 3.51
CA GLU A 74 -16.96 11.07 3.35
C GLU A 74 -16.31 12.33 2.75
N ARG A 75 -15.11 12.64 3.21
CA ARG A 75 -14.35 13.76 2.65
C ARG A 75 -13.91 13.52 1.21
N VAL A 76 -13.48 12.29 0.88
CA VAL A 76 -13.15 11.92 -0.52
C VAL A 76 -14.38 12.07 -1.42
N HIS A 77 -15.55 11.59 -0.98
CA HIS A 77 -16.78 11.72 -1.74
C HIS A 77 -17.15 13.19 -2.02
N ALA A 78 -17.01 14.06 -1.02
CA ALA A 78 -17.32 15.48 -1.15
C ALA A 78 -16.37 16.22 -2.11
N GLU A 79 -15.09 15.87 -2.13
CA GLU A 79 -14.06 16.63 -2.85
C GLU A 79 -13.62 15.96 -4.17
N LEU A 80 -13.58 14.64 -4.23
CA LEU A 80 -13.05 13.88 -5.39
C LEU A 80 -14.09 12.97 -6.07
N GLY A 81 -15.24 12.74 -5.44
CA GLY A 81 -16.27 11.80 -5.92
C GLY A 81 -16.00 10.35 -5.50
N LEU A 82 -16.66 9.40 -6.18
CA LEU A 82 -16.59 7.99 -5.85
C LEU A 82 -15.20 7.41 -6.07
N VAL A 83 -14.77 6.50 -5.18
CA VAL A 83 -13.45 5.89 -5.22
C VAL A 83 -13.41 4.77 -6.25
N SER A 84 -12.49 4.87 -7.19
CA SER A 84 -12.24 3.85 -8.23
C SER A 84 -11.03 2.96 -7.90
N ILE A 85 -10.04 3.49 -7.19
CA ILE A 85 -8.78 2.81 -6.92
C ILE A 85 -8.45 2.92 -5.43
N LEU A 86 -8.13 1.79 -4.80
CA LEU A 86 -7.62 1.74 -3.43
C LEU A 86 -6.22 1.14 -3.41
N VAL A 87 -5.27 1.87 -2.83
CA VAL A 87 -3.94 1.34 -2.50
C VAL A 87 -3.83 1.19 -0.98
N ASN A 88 -3.90 -0.04 -0.51
CA ASN A 88 -3.65 -0.40 0.87
C ASN A 88 -2.13 -0.52 1.10
N ASN A 89 -1.49 0.60 1.45
CA ASN A 89 -0.05 0.67 1.66
C ASN A 89 0.32 0.92 3.13
N ALA A 90 -0.54 1.55 3.91
CA ALA A 90 -0.28 1.82 5.33
C ALA A 90 0.19 0.56 6.07
N GLY A 91 1.23 0.70 6.88
CA GLY A 91 1.79 -0.41 7.64
C GLY A 91 2.90 0.01 8.57
N ILE A 92 3.12 -0.81 9.58
CA ILE A 92 4.21 -0.69 10.55
C ILE A 92 5.03 -1.98 10.60
N THR A 93 6.26 -1.89 11.04
CA THR A 93 7.15 -3.05 11.19
C THR A 93 7.74 -3.12 12.59
N SER A 94 8.20 -4.31 12.98
CA SER A 94 9.01 -4.53 14.18
C SER A 94 10.11 -5.54 13.90
N PHE A 95 11.20 -5.42 14.65
CA PHE A 95 12.33 -6.36 14.65
C PHE A 95 12.52 -6.86 16.07
N THR A 96 11.69 -7.82 16.50
CA THR A 96 11.64 -8.35 17.86
C THR A 96 11.89 -9.85 17.85
N PRO A 97 12.81 -10.40 18.66
CA PRO A 97 12.95 -11.84 18.83
C PRO A 97 11.60 -12.48 19.20
N PHE A 98 11.31 -13.66 18.68
CA PHE A 98 9.97 -14.26 18.82
C PHE A 98 9.52 -14.38 20.29
N LEU A 99 10.41 -14.79 21.18
CA LEU A 99 10.09 -14.94 22.61
C LEU A 99 9.86 -13.61 23.36
N GLU A 100 10.20 -12.48 22.72
CA GLU A 100 10.00 -11.13 23.26
C GLU A 100 8.80 -10.42 22.64
N VAL A 101 8.11 -11.05 21.68
CA VAL A 101 6.90 -10.48 21.06
C VAL A 101 5.78 -10.51 22.08
N THR A 102 5.26 -9.35 22.45
CA THR A 102 4.10 -9.23 23.34
C THR A 102 2.80 -9.29 22.55
N GLU A 103 1.70 -9.72 23.19
CA GLU A 103 0.36 -9.70 22.59
C GLU A 103 -0.02 -8.30 22.10
N GLU A 104 0.28 -7.26 22.87
CA GLU A 104 0.02 -5.87 22.48
C GLU A 104 0.75 -5.48 21.18
N SER A 105 2.04 -5.83 21.08
CA SER A 105 2.83 -5.53 19.86
C SER A 105 2.33 -6.32 18.64
N TRP A 106 1.93 -7.58 18.87
CA TRP A 106 1.31 -8.43 17.86
C TRP A 106 0.00 -7.83 17.39
N ASP A 107 -0.92 -7.52 18.29
CA ASP A 107 -2.25 -6.99 17.99
C ASP A 107 -2.16 -5.64 17.26
N ARG A 108 -1.23 -4.77 17.67
CA ARG A 108 -0.97 -3.51 16.98
C ARG A 108 -0.54 -3.72 15.52
N ILE A 109 0.39 -4.65 15.27
CA ILE A 109 0.84 -4.97 13.90
C ILE A 109 -0.32 -5.56 13.09
N MET A 110 -1.07 -6.51 13.63
CA MET A 110 -2.21 -7.11 12.95
C MET A 110 -3.30 -6.08 12.66
N SER A 111 -3.57 -5.18 13.59
CA SER A 111 -4.58 -4.14 13.45
C SER A 111 -4.22 -3.15 12.34
N VAL A 112 -2.96 -2.67 12.30
CA VAL A 112 -2.54 -1.70 11.29
C VAL A 112 -2.29 -2.34 9.93
N ASN A 113 -1.65 -3.53 9.87
CA ASN A 113 -1.21 -4.11 8.61
C ASN A 113 -2.27 -4.99 7.93
N LEU A 114 -3.18 -5.61 8.68
CA LEU A 114 -4.15 -6.57 8.14
C LEU A 114 -5.61 -6.15 8.36
N LYS A 115 -6.00 -5.82 9.60
CA LYS A 115 -7.38 -5.37 9.86
C LYS A 115 -7.72 -4.09 9.10
N SER A 116 -6.74 -3.21 8.88
CA SER A 116 -6.92 -2.02 8.03
C SER A 116 -7.41 -2.35 6.62
N MET A 117 -6.96 -3.48 6.06
CA MET A 117 -7.42 -3.94 4.74
C MET A 117 -8.94 -4.13 4.71
N LEU A 118 -9.49 -4.80 5.76
CA LEU A 118 -10.93 -4.94 5.93
C LEU A 118 -11.60 -3.57 6.04
N ASN A 119 -11.06 -2.68 6.88
CA ASN A 119 -11.65 -1.36 7.11
C ASN A 119 -11.71 -0.54 5.82
N CYS A 120 -10.59 -0.39 5.13
CA CYS A 120 -10.51 0.46 3.94
C CYS A 120 -11.24 -0.17 2.76
N THR A 121 -11.06 -1.48 2.52
CA THR A 121 -11.68 -2.13 1.35
C THR A 121 -13.20 -2.16 1.46
N GLN A 122 -13.75 -2.54 2.63
CA GLN A 122 -15.22 -2.51 2.81
C GLN A 122 -15.83 -1.11 2.71
N ALA A 123 -15.07 -0.06 3.04
CA ALA A 123 -15.55 1.30 2.92
C ALA A 123 -15.69 1.73 1.46
N VAL A 124 -14.69 1.42 0.60
CA VAL A 124 -14.66 1.89 -0.80
C VAL A 124 -15.30 0.92 -1.80
N LEU A 125 -15.45 -0.35 -1.44
CA LEU A 125 -15.97 -1.37 -2.35
C LEU A 125 -17.36 -1.08 -2.90
N PRO A 126 -18.31 -0.50 -2.14
CA PRO A 126 -19.62 -0.09 -2.68
C PRO A 126 -19.53 0.86 -3.87
N ASP A 127 -18.59 1.79 -3.88
CA ASP A 127 -18.37 2.72 -5.00
C ASP A 127 -17.96 1.97 -6.26
N MET A 128 -17.00 1.03 -6.11
CA MET A 128 -16.49 0.20 -7.20
C MET A 128 -17.57 -0.73 -7.77
N LEU A 129 -18.40 -1.32 -6.89
CA LEU A 129 -19.53 -2.17 -7.29
C LEU A 129 -20.58 -1.37 -8.06
N ALA A 130 -20.92 -0.17 -7.61
CA ALA A 130 -21.87 0.70 -8.30
C ALA A 130 -21.36 1.12 -9.69
N ALA A 131 -20.03 1.28 -9.84
CA ALA A 131 -19.40 1.63 -11.12
C ALA A 131 -19.17 0.42 -12.04
N GLY A 132 -19.27 -0.82 -11.55
CA GLY A 132 -18.86 -2.02 -12.29
C GLY A 132 -17.37 -2.02 -12.65
N TRP A 133 -16.57 -1.26 -11.91
CA TRP A 133 -15.12 -1.10 -12.15
C TRP A 133 -14.39 -0.74 -10.85
N GLY A 134 -13.30 -1.42 -10.57
CA GLY A 134 -12.48 -1.10 -9.41
C GLY A 134 -11.10 -1.73 -9.46
N ARG A 135 -10.16 -1.11 -8.74
CA ARG A 135 -8.80 -1.63 -8.58
C ARG A 135 -8.38 -1.57 -7.11
N VAL A 136 -8.12 -2.72 -6.51
CA VAL A 136 -7.56 -2.84 -5.16
C VAL A 136 -6.12 -3.32 -5.27
N ILE A 137 -5.18 -2.53 -4.78
CA ILE A 137 -3.76 -2.84 -4.79
C ILE A 137 -3.28 -2.89 -3.36
N ASN A 138 -2.81 -4.05 -2.94
CA ASN A 138 -2.37 -4.30 -1.57
C ASN A 138 -0.84 -4.38 -1.54
N ILE A 139 -0.20 -3.68 -0.61
CA ILE A 139 1.26 -3.74 -0.42
C ILE A 139 1.56 -4.73 0.71
N SER A 140 2.08 -5.90 0.34
CA SER A 140 2.56 -6.90 1.31
C SER A 140 4.07 -6.75 1.60
N SER A 141 4.81 -7.82 1.55
CA SER A 141 6.27 -7.82 1.73
C SER A 141 6.88 -9.13 1.25
N SER A 142 8.09 -9.08 0.74
CA SER A 142 8.88 -10.30 0.44
C SER A 142 9.16 -11.13 1.71
N SER A 143 9.16 -10.53 2.90
CA SER A 143 9.27 -11.28 4.17
C SER A 143 8.10 -12.23 4.42
N ALA A 144 6.93 -11.99 3.83
CA ALA A 144 5.80 -12.90 3.87
C ALA A 144 5.99 -14.13 2.97
N GLN A 145 6.84 -14.03 1.95
CA GLN A 145 7.14 -15.10 1.01
C GLN A 145 8.34 -15.95 1.46
N SER A 146 9.41 -15.31 1.96
CA SER A 146 10.66 -15.99 2.32
C SER A 146 10.84 -16.23 3.82
N GLY A 147 10.00 -15.63 4.66
CA GLY A 147 10.27 -15.49 6.09
C GLY A 147 11.37 -14.46 6.36
N SER A 148 11.41 -13.96 7.58
CA SER A 148 12.48 -13.07 8.07
C SER A 148 12.62 -13.23 9.57
N ALA A 149 13.82 -13.53 10.04
CA ALA A 149 14.10 -13.63 11.47
C ALA A 149 13.72 -12.33 12.19
N ARG A 150 13.17 -12.44 13.40
CA ARG A 150 12.74 -11.33 14.25
C ARG A 150 11.57 -10.49 13.70
N MET A 151 10.87 -10.96 12.65
CA MET A 151 9.76 -10.26 12.00
C MET A 151 8.47 -11.10 11.99
N THR A 152 8.28 -12.01 12.94
CA THR A 152 7.19 -13.00 12.90
C THR A 152 5.81 -12.35 12.79
N ALA A 153 5.49 -11.36 13.63
CA ALA A 153 4.20 -10.66 13.59
C ALA A 153 4.01 -9.90 12.25
N TYR A 154 5.07 -9.22 11.79
CA TYR A 154 5.04 -8.51 10.52
C TYR A 154 4.84 -9.46 9.34
N ALA A 155 5.64 -10.54 9.26
CA ALA A 155 5.54 -11.52 8.19
C ALA A 155 4.16 -12.20 8.17
N ALA A 156 3.62 -12.56 9.34
CA ALA A 156 2.28 -13.12 9.47
C ALA A 156 1.21 -12.15 8.96
N SER A 157 1.27 -10.86 9.37
CA SER A 157 0.33 -9.85 8.89
C SER A 157 0.40 -9.68 7.36
N LYS A 158 1.60 -9.64 6.78
CA LYS A 158 1.80 -9.48 5.33
C LYS A 158 1.48 -10.77 4.54
N GLY A 159 1.59 -11.96 5.16
CA GLY A 159 1.06 -13.22 4.63
C GLY A 159 -0.48 -13.20 4.56
N GLY A 160 -1.13 -12.67 5.60
CA GLY A 160 -2.57 -12.42 5.61
C GLY A 160 -3.03 -11.50 4.48
N VAL A 161 -2.25 -10.46 4.15
CA VAL A 161 -2.52 -9.56 3.00
C VAL A 161 -2.54 -10.33 1.68
N ILE A 162 -1.61 -11.27 1.48
CA ILE A 162 -1.56 -12.09 0.25
C ILE A 162 -2.82 -12.95 0.14
N ALA A 163 -3.21 -13.63 1.23
CA ALA A 163 -4.40 -14.47 1.25
C ALA A 163 -5.69 -13.64 1.07
N PHE A 164 -5.80 -12.51 1.78
CA PHE A 164 -6.90 -11.56 1.65
C PHE A 164 -7.09 -11.08 0.20
N THR A 165 -6.00 -10.74 -0.48
CA THR A 165 -6.03 -10.31 -1.89
C THR A 165 -6.62 -11.37 -2.80
N LYS A 166 -6.19 -12.63 -2.65
CA LYS A 166 -6.69 -13.74 -3.48
C LYS A 166 -8.18 -13.99 -3.27
N SER A 167 -8.66 -13.89 -2.03
CA SER A 167 -10.08 -14.06 -1.70
C SER A 167 -10.93 -12.94 -2.31
N LEU A 168 -10.50 -11.69 -2.19
CA LEU A 168 -11.18 -10.56 -2.84
C LEU A 168 -11.23 -10.71 -4.37
N ALA A 169 -10.12 -11.12 -4.98
CA ALA A 169 -10.05 -11.34 -6.41
C ALA A 169 -11.07 -12.39 -6.86
N ALA A 170 -11.16 -13.52 -6.16
CA ALA A 170 -12.11 -14.58 -6.47
C ALA A 170 -13.58 -14.12 -6.33
N GLU A 171 -13.87 -13.30 -5.32
CA GLU A 171 -15.23 -12.86 -5.01
C GLU A 171 -15.75 -11.77 -5.96
N PHE A 172 -14.89 -10.80 -6.33
CA PHE A 172 -15.33 -9.59 -7.01
C PHE A 172 -14.90 -9.47 -8.48
N ALA A 173 -14.16 -10.43 -9.03
CA ALA A 173 -13.72 -10.39 -10.44
C ALA A 173 -14.89 -10.24 -11.43
N ALA A 174 -16.00 -10.98 -11.21
CA ALA A 174 -17.19 -10.91 -12.06
C ALA A 174 -17.90 -9.55 -12.03
N ALA A 175 -17.64 -8.74 -11.00
CA ALA A 175 -18.13 -7.38 -10.87
C ALA A 175 -17.21 -6.32 -11.51
N GLY A 176 -16.17 -6.73 -12.25
CA GLY A 176 -15.21 -5.81 -12.90
C GLY A 176 -14.15 -5.23 -11.94
N ILE A 177 -14.02 -5.82 -10.75
CA ILE A 177 -13.06 -5.35 -9.74
C ILE A 177 -11.88 -6.31 -9.68
N THR A 178 -10.67 -5.78 -9.86
CA THR A 178 -9.45 -6.58 -9.68
C THR A 178 -8.81 -6.29 -8.33
N ALA A 179 -8.26 -7.32 -7.70
CA ALA A 179 -7.48 -7.20 -6.47
C ALA A 179 -6.12 -7.88 -6.67
N ASN A 180 -5.04 -7.12 -6.52
CA ASN A 180 -3.68 -7.60 -6.71
C ASN A 180 -2.78 -7.17 -5.56
N ASN A 181 -1.68 -7.90 -5.36
CA ASN A 181 -0.74 -7.70 -4.29
C ASN A 181 0.67 -7.47 -4.83
N ILE A 182 1.35 -6.50 -4.28
CA ILE A 182 2.77 -6.24 -4.54
C ILE A 182 3.55 -6.52 -3.26
N PRO A 183 4.42 -7.54 -3.19
CA PRO A 183 5.40 -7.73 -2.14
C PRO A 183 6.70 -7.01 -2.50
N PRO A 184 6.99 -5.83 -1.92
CA PRO A 184 8.27 -5.16 -2.10
C PRO A 184 9.43 -5.98 -1.51
N GLY A 185 10.59 -5.85 -2.13
CA GLY A 185 11.86 -6.24 -1.53
C GLY A 185 12.41 -5.18 -0.57
N PHE A 186 13.72 -4.96 -0.61
CA PHE A 186 14.35 -3.84 0.10
C PHE A 186 14.17 -2.56 -0.70
N ILE A 187 13.27 -1.70 -0.22
CA ILE A 187 12.98 -0.40 -0.84
C ILE A 187 13.51 0.70 0.09
N ASP A 188 14.28 1.62 -0.45
CA ASP A 188 14.84 2.76 0.28
C ASP A 188 13.71 3.73 0.71
N THR A 189 13.24 3.56 1.93
CA THR A 189 12.14 4.30 2.53
C THR A 189 12.51 4.79 3.92
N PRO A 190 11.81 5.79 4.48
CA PRO A 190 11.99 6.18 5.87
C PRO A 190 11.84 5.01 6.86
N MET A 191 10.90 4.09 6.60
CA MET A 191 10.70 2.89 7.41
C MET A 191 11.94 1.98 7.42
N LEU A 192 12.56 1.76 6.26
CA LEU A 192 13.77 0.95 6.16
C LEU A 192 14.95 1.65 6.82
N ARG A 193 15.12 2.95 6.57
CA ARG A 193 16.20 3.75 7.19
C ARG A 193 16.09 3.80 8.72
N ALA A 194 14.89 3.87 9.27
CA ALA A 194 14.67 3.79 10.72
C ALA A 194 15.05 2.42 11.31
N SER A 195 15.15 1.39 10.47
CA SER A 195 15.57 0.03 10.84
C SER A 195 17.08 -0.21 10.68
N ASP A 196 17.82 0.75 10.11
CA ASP A 196 19.30 0.67 9.93
C ASP A 196 20.01 0.99 11.25
N ARG A 197 20.19 -0.02 12.08
CA ARG A 197 20.84 0.06 13.39
C ARG A 197 21.73 -1.15 13.62
N PRO A 198 22.74 -1.07 14.49
CA PRO A 198 23.53 -2.23 14.89
C PRO A 198 22.65 -3.40 15.34
N GLY A 199 22.84 -4.56 14.71
CA GLY A 199 22.07 -5.78 15.01
C GLY A 199 20.68 -5.88 14.33
N ALA A 200 20.29 -4.92 13.50
CA ALA A 200 19.08 -4.98 12.67
C ALA A 200 19.41 -5.14 11.18
N VAL A 201 19.04 -4.19 10.33
CA VAL A 201 19.27 -4.24 8.88
C VAL A 201 20.47 -3.37 8.53
N ASN A 202 21.41 -3.89 7.76
CA ASN A 202 22.41 -3.07 7.09
C ASN A 202 21.98 -2.88 5.63
N ILE A 203 21.60 -1.66 5.28
CA ILE A 203 21.04 -1.33 3.96
C ILE A 203 22.04 -1.61 2.85
N ALA A 204 23.30 -1.22 3.04
CA ALA A 204 24.34 -1.38 2.02
C ALA A 204 24.64 -2.86 1.72
N SER A 205 24.84 -3.68 2.76
CA SER A 205 25.09 -5.12 2.58
C SER A 205 23.88 -5.85 2.01
N THR A 206 22.67 -5.44 2.42
CA THR A 206 21.44 -6.03 1.92
C THR A 206 21.20 -5.68 0.44
N ALA A 207 21.48 -4.45 0.04
CA ALA A 207 21.43 -4.03 -1.35
C ALA A 207 22.46 -4.81 -2.21
N ALA A 208 23.69 -4.94 -1.71
CA ALA A 208 24.73 -5.69 -2.38
C ALA A 208 24.41 -7.20 -2.52
N SER A 209 23.63 -7.77 -1.62
CA SER A 209 23.18 -9.17 -1.68
C SER A 209 22.05 -9.44 -2.65
N SER A 210 21.31 -8.40 -3.08
CA SER A 210 20.24 -8.59 -4.05
C SER A 210 20.81 -8.91 -5.44
N PRO A 211 20.13 -9.71 -6.27
CA PRO A 211 20.57 -9.96 -7.65
C PRO A 211 20.78 -8.68 -8.46
N MET A 212 19.92 -7.67 -8.30
CA MET A 212 20.07 -6.37 -8.97
C MET A 212 21.09 -5.44 -8.35
N LYS A 213 21.78 -5.84 -7.25
CA LYS A 213 22.87 -5.11 -6.60
C LYS A 213 22.54 -3.68 -6.15
N ARG A 214 21.25 -3.40 -5.96
CA ARG A 214 20.76 -2.13 -5.43
C ARG A 214 19.55 -2.33 -4.54
N ALA A 215 19.28 -1.38 -3.66
CA ALA A 215 17.95 -1.22 -3.09
C ALA A 215 16.97 -0.77 -4.19
N GLY A 216 15.73 -1.18 -4.10
CA GLY A 216 14.66 -0.59 -4.91
C GLY A 216 14.34 0.82 -4.43
N SER A 217 13.77 1.62 -5.29
CA SER A 217 13.20 2.92 -4.96
C SER A 217 11.67 2.81 -4.73
N PRO A 218 11.05 3.75 -4.02
CA PRO A 218 9.60 3.88 -3.98
C PRO A 218 8.95 3.93 -5.37
N ASP A 219 9.63 4.53 -6.35
CA ASP A 219 9.15 4.62 -7.73
C ASP A 219 9.10 3.26 -8.44
N ASP A 220 9.98 2.31 -8.08
CA ASP A 220 9.90 0.94 -8.63
C ASP A 220 8.56 0.28 -8.24
N ILE A 221 8.06 0.54 -7.03
CA ILE A 221 6.76 0.04 -6.55
C ILE A 221 5.60 0.84 -7.16
N ALA A 222 5.72 2.16 -7.22
CA ALA A 222 4.70 3.04 -7.78
C ALA A 222 4.43 2.72 -9.26
N ALA A 223 5.47 2.35 -10.02
CA ALA A 223 5.32 1.93 -11.42
C ALA A 223 4.47 0.65 -11.56
N ALA A 224 4.73 -0.35 -10.71
CA ALA A 224 3.95 -1.59 -10.68
C ALA A 224 2.50 -1.33 -10.22
N ALA A 225 2.31 -0.48 -9.21
CA ALA A 225 0.98 -0.09 -8.74
C ALA A 225 0.20 0.64 -9.83
N ALA A 226 0.83 1.55 -10.57
CA ALA A 226 0.18 2.27 -11.68
C ALA A 226 -0.23 1.32 -12.82
N PHE A 227 0.59 0.33 -13.14
CA PHE A 227 0.22 -0.70 -14.10
C PHE A 227 -1.01 -1.49 -13.63
N LEU A 228 -1.00 -1.99 -12.41
CA LEU A 228 -2.13 -2.76 -11.86
C LEU A 228 -3.40 -1.91 -11.67
N ALA A 229 -3.28 -0.59 -11.54
CA ALA A 229 -4.40 0.34 -11.46
C ALA A 229 -5.01 0.66 -12.84
N SER A 230 -4.32 0.40 -13.93
CA SER A 230 -4.72 0.79 -15.28
C SER A 230 -5.76 -0.15 -15.90
N GLU A 231 -6.35 0.28 -17.00
CA GLU A 231 -7.21 -0.57 -17.85
C GLU A 231 -6.42 -1.74 -18.48
N GLU A 232 -5.12 -1.55 -18.74
CA GLU A 232 -4.24 -2.55 -19.33
C GLU A 232 -4.11 -3.81 -18.46
N ALA A 233 -4.28 -3.68 -17.13
CA ALA A 233 -4.26 -4.78 -16.18
C ALA A 233 -5.65 -5.39 -15.92
N GLY A 234 -6.65 -5.09 -16.74
CA GLY A 234 -8.05 -5.48 -16.52
C GLY A 234 -8.30 -7.00 -16.45
N TYR A 235 -7.39 -7.83 -16.98
CA TYR A 235 -7.48 -9.30 -16.90
C TYR A 235 -6.52 -9.90 -15.85
N ILE A 236 -5.89 -9.04 -15.02
CA ILE A 236 -4.95 -9.46 -13.97
C ILE A 236 -5.63 -9.28 -12.62
N THR A 237 -5.94 -10.39 -11.95
CA THR A 237 -6.52 -10.38 -10.59
C THR A 237 -6.01 -11.57 -9.78
N GLY A 238 -5.89 -11.42 -8.46
CA GLY A 238 -5.34 -12.44 -7.55
C GLY A 238 -3.83 -12.61 -7.66
N LEU A 239 -3.15 -11.76 -8.46
CA LEU A 239 -1.71 -11.85 -8.68
C LEU A 239 -0.93 -11.36 -7.45
N THR A 240 0.19 -12.02 -7.19
CA THR A 240 1.27 -11.53 -6.33
C THR A 240 2.44 -11.12 -7.21
N LEU A 241 2.51 -9.83 -7.55
CA LEU A 241 3.54 -9.26 -8.43
C LEU A 241 4.77 -8.86 -7.61
N SER A 242 5.77 -9.71 -7.56
CA SER A 242 7.00 -9.46 -6.80
C SER A 242 7.83 -8.33 -7.43
N VAL A 243 8.05 -7.24 -6.66
CA VAL A 243 8.93 -6.14 -7.03
C VAL A 243 10.06 -6.06 -6.00
N ASN A 244 11.05 -6.95 -6.14
CA ASN A 244 12.02 -7.25 -5.08
C ASN A 244 13.47 -7.37 -5.55
N GLY A 245 13.77 -6.96 -6.80
CA GLY A 245 15.12 -7.02 -7.35
C GLY A 245 15.66 -8.45 -7.54
N GLY A 246 14.77 -9.45 -7.68
CA GLY A 246 15.12 -10.86 -7.82
C GLY A 246 15.51 -11.56 -6.50
N ARG A 247 15.30 -10.89 -5.34
CA ARG A 247 15.66 -11.43 -4.04
C ARG A 247 14.87 -12.70 -3.66
N TYR A 248 13.63 -12.76 -4.09
CA TYR A 248 12.79 -13.93 -3.95
C TYR A 248 12.18 -14.25 -5.30
N VAL A 249 12.42 -15.46 -5.76
CA VAL A 249 11.88 -16.01 -7.02
C VAL A 249 11.00 -17.18 -6.64
N CYS A 250 9.72 -17.13 -6.97
CA CYS A 250 8.73 -18.21 -6.75
C CYS A 250 8.31 -18.83 -8.09
#